data_9f8d9f82a0362cc633d386306d7858c3
#
_entry.id   9f8d9f82a0362cc633d386306d7858c3
#
_cell.length_a   1.000
_cell.length_b   1.000
_cell.length_c   1.000
_cell.angle_alpha   90.00
_cell.angle_beta   90.00
_cell.angle_gamma   90.00
#
_symmetry.space_group_name_H-M   'P 1'
#
loop_
_entity.id
_entity.type
_entity.pdbx_description
1 polymer ?
#
loop_
_entity_poly.entity_id
_entity_poly.type
_entity_poly.pdbx_seq_one_letter_code
_entity_poly.pdbx_strand_id
1 'polypeptide(L)'
;KVLQARVVISEHTLEVVGKGHGLIVREVGDVRVRGRREPVHIYEVLNADTEQDKAAKLHTLSNYRLAYENYRNGRWREAEALWVSCLELHPSDTVVQYLIAQCRTKLS
;
A
#
# COMPACT_ATOMS: atom_id res chain seq x y z
N LYS A 1 8.49 -11.92 -7.04
CA LYS A 1 7.29 -11.13 -7.11
C LYS A 1 6.51 -11.16 -5.82
N VAL A 2 6.37 -10.04 -5.20
CA VAL A 2 5.82 -10.00 -3.84
C VAL A 2 4.47 -9.31 -3.75
N LEU A 3 4.14 -8.48 -4.73
CA LEU A 3 2.87 -7.75 -4.71
C LEU A 3 1.87 -8.43 -5.62
N GLN A 4 0.67 -8.63 -5.11
CA GLN A 4 -0.42 -9.23 -5.87
C GLN A 4 -1.61 -8.30 -5.92
N ALA A 5 -1.35 -6.99 -5.96
CA ALA A 5 -2.39 -6.00 -6.18
C ALA A 5 -2.92 -6.15 -7.60
N ARG A 6 -4.22 -5.91 -7.79
CA ARG A 6 -4.82 -6.03 -9.10
C ARG A 6 -4.31 -4.98 -10.07
N VAL A 7 -4.22 -3.73 -9.61
CA VAL A 7 -3.73 -2.64 -10.44
C VAL A 7 -2.89 -1.74 -9.57
N VAL A 8 -1.68 -1.43 -10.05
CA VAL A 8 -0.83 -0.43 -9.41
C VAL A 8 -0.46 0.62 -10.46
N ILE A 9 -0.28 1.85 -10.00
CA ILE A 9 0.15 2.93 -10.86
C ILE A 9 1.33 3.64 -10.20
N SER A 10 2.16 4.25 -11.03
CA SER A 10 3.27 5.04 -10.52
C SER A 10 2.78 6.39 -10.03
N GLU A 11 3.62 7.04 -9.22
CA GLU A 11 3.35 8.40 -8.78
C GLU A 11 3.18 9.33 -9.97
N HIS A 12 4.01 9.16 -10.99
CA HIS A 12 3.92 9.97 -12.19
C HIS A 12 2.55 9.81 -12.87
N THR A 13 2.07 8.57 -13.00
CA THR A 13 0.77 8.32 -13.60
C THR A 13 -0.34 8.99 -12.79
N LEU A 14 -0.24 8.89 -11.46
CA LEU A 14 -1.24 9.52 -10.60
C LEU A 14 -1.27 11.03 -10.80
N GLU A 15 -0.11 11.66 -10.96
CA GLU A 15 -0.04 13.09 -11.20
C GLU A 15 -0.64 13.46 -12.54
N VAL A 16 -0.42 12.63 -13.57
CA VAL A 16 -0.91 12.90 -14.91
C VAL A 16 -2.44 12.87 -14.94
N VAL A 17 -3.07 11.89 -14.28
CA VAL A 17 -4.54 11.86 -14.26
C VAL A 17 -5.12 12.95 -13.38
N GLY A 18 -4.35 13.45 -12.41
CA GLY A 18 -4.74 14.60 -11.62
C GLY A 18 -5.84 14.32 -10.61
N LYS A 19 -6.23 15.36 -9.91
CA LYS A 19 -7.30 15.26 -8.92
C LYS A 19 -8.64 15.18 -9.63
N GLY A 20 -9.61 14.59 -8.95
CA GLY A 20 -10.94 14.44 -9.53
C GLY A 20 -11.09 13.24 -10.45
N HIS A 21 -10.07 12.38 -10.50
CA HIS A 21 -10.11 11.20 -11.35
C HIS A 21 -11.04 10.10 -10.82
N GLY A 22 -11.52 10.23 -9.58
CA GLY A 22 -12.40 9.22 -9.00
C GLY A 22 -11.69 7.97 -8.52
N LEU A 23 -10.36 7.92 -8.59
CA LEU A 23 -9.61 6.75 -8.14
C LEU A 23 -9.42 6.80 -6.63
N ILE A 24 -9.57 5.63 -6.01
CA ILE A 24 -9.24 5.44 -4.60
C ILE A 24 -7.95 4.66 -4.56
N VAL A 25 -6.91 5.26 -3.97
CA VAL A 25 -5.59 4.65 -4.01
C VAL A 25 -5.03 4.49 -2.59
N ARG A 26 -4.15 3.50 -2.44
CA ARG A 26 -3.35 3.32 -1.23
C ARG A 26 -1.88 3.42 -1.63
N GLU A 27 -1.11 4.18 -0.88
CA GLU A 27 0.32 4.32 -1.15
C GLU A 27 1.04 3.03 -0.76
N VAL A 28 1.85 2.48 -1.66
CA VAL A 28 2.60 1.26 -1.41
C VAL A 28 4.06 1.56 -1.12
N GLY A 29 4.64 2.53 -1.81
CA GLY A 29 6.01 2.95 -1.59
C GLY A 29 6.89 2.66 -2.78
N ASP A 30 8.19 2.72 -2.55
CA ASP A 30 9.17 2.53 -3.60
C ASP A 30 9.40 1.05 -3.85
N VAL A 31 9.32 0.64 -5.11
CA VAL A 31 9.62 -0.74 -5.50
C VAL A 31 10.63 -0.73 -6.62
N ARG A 32 11.49 -1.74 -6.63
CA ARG A 32 12.44 -1.92 -7.70
C ARG A 32 11.77 -2.55 -8.90
N VAL A 33 11.96 -1.94 -10.06
CA VAL A 33 11.40 -2.44 -11.31
C VAL A 33 12.56 -2.92 -12.17
N ARG A 34 12.39 -4.10 -12.76
CA ARG A 34 13.43 -4.69 -13.59
C ARG A 34 13.79 -3.74 -14.72
N GLY A 35 15.08 -3.55 -14.93
CA GLY A 35 15.56 -2.68 -15.99
C GLY A 35 15.62 -1.22 -15.64
N ARG A 36 15.21 -0.84 -14.44
CA ARG A 36 15.28 0.56 -14.00
C ARG A 36 16.33 0.70 -12.92
N ARG A 37 17.07 1.79 -13.00
CA ARG A 37 18.10 2.08 -12.01
C ARG A 37 17.51 2.48 -10.67
N GLU A 38 16.48 3.30 -10.72
CA GLU A 38 15.90 3.90 -9.52
C GLU A 38 14.58 3.24 -9.21
N PRO A 39 14.23 3.16 -7.92
CA PRO A 39 12.93 2.60 -7.57
C PRO A 39 11.81 3.49 -8.09
N VAL A 40 10.65 2.89 -8.27
CA VAL A 40 9.44 3.59 -8.69
C VAL A 40 8.49 3.62 -7.51
N HIS A 41 7.96 4.81 -7.20
CA HIS A 41 6.97 4.96 -6.14
C HIS A 41 5.61 4.61 -6.71
N ILE A 42 4.92 3.66 -6.08
CA ILE A 42 3.68 3.15 -6.64
C ILE A 42 2.53 3.25 -5.66
N TYR A 43 1.33 3.25 -6.24
CA TYR A 43 0.07 3.26 -5.50
C TYR A 43 -0.79 2.12 -6.01
N GLU A 44 -1.55 1.51 -5.10
CA GLU A 44 -2.53 0.50 -5.47
C GLU A 44 -3.88 1.17 -5.75
N VAL A 45 -4.53 0.77 -6.85
CA VAL A 45 -5.84 1.33 -7.23
C VAL A 45 -6.92 0.37 -6.74
N LEU A 46 -7.73 0.82 -5.79
CA LEU A 46 -8.75 -0.03 -5.19
C LEU A 46 -9.97 -0.21 -6.08
N ASN A 47 -10.19 0.73 -7.00
CA ASN A 47 -11.34 0.66 -7.91
C ASN A 47 -11.35 -0.60 -8.77
N ALA A 48 -10.16 -1.20 -8.98
CA ALA A 48 -10.05 -2.39 -9.82
C ALA A 48 -10.31 -3.69 -9.06
N ASP A 49 -10.51 -3.61 -7.75
CA ASP A 49 -10.77 -4.80 -6.93
C ASP A 49 -12.21 -5.26 -7.09
N THR A 50 -12.46 -6.51 -6.69
CA THR A 50 -13.84 -6.96 -6.54
C THR A 50 -14.53 -6.10 -5.48
N GLU A 51 -15.87 -6.08 -5.50
CA GLU A 51 -16.60 -5.29 -4.51
C GLU A 51 -16.29 -5.72 -3.09
N GLN A 52 -16.13 -7.02 -2.88
CA GLN A 52 -15.84 -7.55 -1.56
C GLN A 52 -14.46 -7.10 -1.08
N ASP A 53 -13.45 -7.24 -1.92
CA ASP A 53 -12.08 -6.84 -1.56
C ASP A 53 -11.99 -5.33 -1.37
N LYS A 54 -12.64 -4.59 -2.25
CA LYS A 54 -12.66 -3.13 -2.16
C LYS A 54 -13.28 -2.68 -0.85
N ALA A 55 -14.42 -3.28 -0.47
CA ALA A 55 -15.08 -2.92 0.78
C ALA A 55 -14.19 -3.20 1.98
N ALA A 56 -13.50 -4.36 1.99
CA ALA A 56 -12.60 -4.69 3.09
C ALA A 56 -11.45 -3.71 3.17
N LYS A 57 -10.88 -3.34 2.04
CA LYS A 57 -9.76 -2.38 2.03
C LYS A 57 -10.21 -0.99 2.44
N LEU A 58 -11.41 -0.57 2.03
CA LEU A 58 -11.94 0.72 2.45
C LEU A 58 -12.18 0.75 3.96
N HIS A 59 -12.62 -0.38 4.53
CA HIS A 59 -12.85 -0.48 5.96
C HIS A 59 -11.57 -0.26 6.77
N THR A 60 -10.42 -0.67 6.24
CA THR A 60 -9.14 -0.54 6.92
C THR A 60 -8.32 0.67 6.44
N LEU A 61 -8.87 1.48 5.53
CA LEU A 61 -8.07 2.47 4.82
C LEU A 61 -7.49 3.54 5.75
N SER A 62 -8.24 4.00 6.74
CA SER A 62 -7.72 5.04 7.64
C SER A 62 -6.56 4.50 8.46
N ASN A 63 -6.66 3.28 8.98
CA ASN A 63 -5.56 2.65 9.69
C ASN A 63 -4.38 2.40 8.77
N TYR A 64 -4.65 1.99 7.54
CA TYR A 64 -3.58 1.81 6.56
C TYR A 64 -2.81 3.11 6.33
N ARG A 65 -3.53 4.20 6.13
CA ARG A 65 -2.89 5.49 5.88
C ARG A 65 -2.09 5.99 7.06
N LEU A 66 -2.62 5.78 8.28
CA LEU A 66 -1.89 6.14 9.48
C LEU A 66 -0.63 5.29 9.62
N ALA A 67 -0.73 4.01 9.31
CA ALA A 67 0.43 3.13 9.32
C ALA A 67 1.49 3.62 8.35
N TYR A 68 1.07 4.00 7.14
CA TYR A 68 2.03 4.46 6.15
C TYR A 68 2.70 5.76 6.58
N GLU A 69 1.96 6.66 7.20
CA GLU A 69 2.56 7.89 7.72
C GLU A 69 3.62 7.59 8.77
N ASN A 70 3.35 6.66 9.68
CA ASN A 70 4.35 6.23 10.66
C ASN A 70 5.56 5.62 9.97
N TYR A 71 5.31 4.79 8.97
CA TYR A 71 6.37 4.13 8.22
C TYR A 71 7.31 5.16 7.57
N ARG A 72 6.74 6.18 6.93
CA ARG A 72 7.54 7.25 6.30
C ARG A 72 8.40 8.01 7.30
N ASN A 73 7.93 8.12 8.52
CA ASN A 73 8.61 8.87 9.57
C ASN A 73 9.55 8.02 10.42
N GLY A 74 9.79 6.76 10.00
CA GLY A 74 10.71 5.88 10.69
C GLY A 74 10.14 5.23 11.94
N ARG A 75 8.84 5.37 12.18
CA ARG A 75 8.18 4.73 13.32
C ARG A 75 7.66 3.36 12.89
N TRP A 76 8.59 2.44 12.65
CA TRP A 76 8.27 1.17 12.04
C TRP A 76 7.48 0.23 12.94
N ARG A 77 7.68 0.29 14.26
CA ARG A 77 6.88 -0.51 15.18
C ARG A 77 5.41 -0.11 15.17
N GLU A 78 5.18 1.20 15.21
CA GLU A 78 3.83 1.73 15.18
C GLU A 78 3.15 1.39 13.85
N ALA A 79 3.89 1.52 12.75
CA ALA A 79 3.37 1.17 11.43
C ALA A 79 3.02 -0.32 11.37
N GLU A 80 3.90 -1.17 11.88
CA GLU A 80 3.65 -2.61 11.87
C GLU A 80 2.37 -2.94 12.64
N ALA A 81 2.22 -2.36 13.83
CA ALA A 81 1.05 -2.64 14.66
C ALA A 81 -0.24 -2.26 13.95
N LEU A 82 -0.25 -1.11 13.28
CA LEU A 82 -1.45 -0.67 12.57
C LEU A 82 -1.75 -1.56 11.37
N TRP A 83 -0.72 -1.97 10.63
CA TRP A 83 -0.94 -2.86 9.50
C TRP A 83 -1.35 -4.26 9.95
N VAL A 84 -0.85 -4.73 11.10
CA VAL A 84 -1.31 -6.02 11.65
C VAL A 84 -2.80 -5.93 11.95
N SER A 85 -3.27 -4.82 12.50
CA SER A 85 -4.70 -4.65 12.75
C SER A 85 -5.50 -4.69 11.44
N CYS A 86 -4.94 -4.17 10.35
CA CYS A 86 -5.60 -4.29 9.05
C CYS A 86 -5.71 -5.75 8.61
N LEU A 87 -4.66 -6.54 8.83
CA LEU A 87 -4.69 -7.95 8.48
C LEU A 87 -5.68 -8.74 9.30
N GLU A 88 -5.91 -8.34 10.53
CA GLU A 88 -6.92 -9.02 11.35
C GLU A 88 -8.31 -8.92 10.74
N LEU A 89 -8.57 -7.81 10.07
CA LEU A 89 -9.87 -7.59 9.42
C LEU A 89 -9.90 -8.10 8.00
N HIS A 90 -8.75 -8.19 7.33
CA HIS A 90 -8.67 -8.65 5.95
C HIS A 90 -7.37 -9.45 5.77
N PRO A 91 -7.35 -10.72 6.22
CA PRO A 91 -6.08 -11.49 6.25
C PRO A 91 -5.44 -11.74 4.90
N SER A 92 -6.20 -11.69 3.81
CA SER A 92 -5.66 -11.96 2.48
C SER A 92 -5.11 -10.72 1.78
N ASP A 93 -4.96 -9.60 2.50
CA ASP A 93 -4.44 -8.36 1.92
C ASP A 93 -2.94 -8.49 1.70
N THR A 94 -2.53 -8.85 0.48
CA THR A 94 -1.13 -9.13 0.18
C THR A 94 -0.26 -7.89 0.24
N VAL A 95 -0.82 -6.72 -0.07
CA VAL A 95 -0.05 -5.48 0.03
C VAL A 95 0.30 -5.18 1.47
N VAL A 96 -0.65 -5.35 2.39
CA VAL A 96 -0.39 -5.14 3.81
C VAL A 96 0.64 -6.16 4.32
N GLN A 97 0.54 -7.42 3.88
CA GLN A 97 1.55 -8.43 4.24
C GLN A 97 2.94 -8.00 3.81
N TYR A 98 3.06 -7.48 2.60
CA TYR A 98 4.33 -6.99 2.08
C TYR A 98 4.87 -5.85 2.94
N LEU A 99 4.01 -4.89 3.29
CA LEU A 99 4.44 -3.73 4.07
C LEU A 99 4.84 -4.11 5.49
N ILE A 100 4.15 -5.08 6.10
CA ILE A 100 4.55 -5.59 7.41
C ILE A 100 5.96 -6.19 7.31
N ALA A 101 6.23 -6.96 6.25
CA ALA A 101 7.56 -7.53 6.06
C ALA A 101 8.62 -6.44 5.92
N GLN A 102 8.29 -5.34 5.24
CA GLN A 102 9.22 -4.22 5.13
C GLN A 102 9.51 -3.59 6.48
N CYS A 103 8.49 -3.43 7.33
CA CYS A 103 8.69 -2.91 8.68
C CYS A 103 9.64 -3.81 9.47
N ARG A 104 9.43 -5.11 9.39
CA ARG A 104 10.26 -6.07 10.13
C ARG A 104 11.70 -6.04 9.66
N THR A 105 11.91 -5.88 8.36
CA THR A 105 13.25 -5.74 7.81
C THR A 105 13.96 -4.52 8.42
N LYS A 106 13.24 -3.41 8.55
CA LYS A 106 13.85 -2.20 9.08
C LYS A 106 14.09 -2.28 10.59
N LEU A 107 13.33 -3.12 11.29
CA LEU A 107 13.51 -3.30 12.73
C LEU A 107 14.59 -4.30 13.08
N SER A 108 15.06 -5.08 12.09
CA SER A 108 16.10 -6.09 12.32
C SER A 108 17.46 -5.47 12.56
#